data_e9b2aa6157cb074c80e3b9af3c76d4c4
#
_entry.id   e9b2aa6157cb074c80e3b9af3c76d4c4
#
_cell.length_a   1.000
_cell.length_b   1.000
_cell.length_c   1.000
_cell.angle_alpha   90.00
_cell.angle_beta   90.00
_cell.angle_gamma   90.00
#
_symmetry.space_group_name_H-M   'P 1'
#
loop_
_entity.id
_entity.type
_entity.pdbx_description
1 polymer ?
#
loop_
_entity_poly.entity_id
_entity_poly.type
_entity_poly.pdbx_seq_one_letter_code
_entity_poly.pdbx_strand_id
1 'polypeptide(L)'
;MSDFISLLDLATLKVSSTLDKSVGKRHLVDKSPETCWTSQQGLPQYIQINFKESRVQPARLSLTFQGGFVGTRCVLHAQSSTSQEWKIWTNVYPEDVNRQQAFDLPTLDETEWKSGLAALKLVFEESSDFFGRITVYDLSLEGRIVTA
;
A
#
# COMPACT_ATOMS: atom_id res chain seq x y z
N MET A 1 11.10 -16.38 14.04
CA MET A 1 9.84 -15.75 14.50
C MET A 1 9.91 -14.27 14.23
N SER A 2 8.86 -13.74 13.66
CA SER A 2 8.83 -12.33 13.29
C SER A 2 8.33 -11.45 14.43
N ASP A 3 9.00 -10.34 14.69
CA ASP A 3 8.53 -9.30 15.62
C ASP A 3 7.59 -8.30 14.91
N PHE A 4 7.21 -8.61 13.68
CA PHE A 4 6.41 -7.69 12.88
C PHE A 4 4.99 -7.59 13.40
N ILE A 5 4.47 -6.38 13.36
CA ILE A 5 3.08 -6.09 13.71
C ILE A 5 2.36 -5.56 12.47
N SER A 6 1.02 -5.55 12.54
CA SER A 6 0.24 -4.91 11.49
C SER A 6 0.34 -3.40 11.61
N LEU A 7 0.99 -2.77 10.65
CA LEU A 7 1.18 -1.32 10.66
C LEU A 7 -0.10 -0.56 10.30
N LEU A 8 -1.05 -1.23 9.66
CA LEU A 8 -2.32 -0.58 9.27
C LEU A 8 -3.19 -0.24 10.48
N ASP A 9 -2.99 -0.92 11.61
CA ASP A 9 -3.68 -0.60 12.84
C ASP A 9 -3.26 0.78 13.40
N LEU A 10 -2.13 1.30 12.93
CA LEU A 10 -1.57 2.58 13.36
C LEU A 10 -1.79 3.68 12.31
N ALA A 11 -2.60 3.42 11.31
CA ALA A 11 -2.64 4.27 10.12
C ALA A 11 -4.06 4.64 9.72
N THR A 12 -4.15 5.72 8.95
CA THR A 12 -5.35 6.05 8.17
C THR A 12 -5.04 5.89 6.71
N LEU A 13 -6.06 5.57 5.91
CA LEU A 13 -5.92 5.32 4.49
C LEU A 13 -6.56 6.43 3.66
N LYS A 14 -5.94 6.73 2.54
CA LYS A 14 -6.48 7.61 1.51
C LYS A 14 -6.29 6.93 0.17
N VAL A 15 -7.25 7.07 -0.74
CA VAL A 15 -7.15 6.51 -2.09
C VAL A 15 -7.33 7.62 -3.11
N SER A 16 -6.77 7.40 -4.30
CA SER A 16 -6.81 8.38 -5.40
C SER A 16 -8.23 8.61 -5.90
N SER A 17 -9.02 7.54 -5.98
CA SER A 17 -10.40 7.60 -6.45
C SER A 17 -11.14 6.36 -6.01
N THR A 18 -12.47 6.40 -6.11
CA THR A 18 -13.34 5.26 -5.77
C THR A 18 -14.44 5.21 -6.81
N LEU A 19 -14.70 4.03 -7.34
CA LEU A 19 -15.70 3.84 -8.40
C LEU A 19 -17.10 4.25 -7.93
N ASP A 20 -17.50 3.75 -6.74
CA ASP A 20 -18.73 4.14 -6.09
C ASP A 20 -18.66 3.79 -4.58
N LYS A 21 -19.70 4.13 -3.82
CA LYS A 21 -19.71 3.96 -2.36
C LYS A 21 -19.61 2.52 -1.89
N SER A 22 -19.99 1.57 -2.72
CA SER A 22 -19.97 0.15 -2.33
C SER A 22 -18.57 -0.45 -2.35
N VAL A 23 -17.60 0.22 -3.00
CA VAL A 23 -16.23 -0.27 -3.16
C VAL A 23 -15.20 0.71 -2.59
N GLY A 24 -15.52 1.29 -1.45
CA GLY A 24 -14.68 2.29 -0.79
C GLY A 24 -13.44 1.73 -0.11
N LYS A 25 -12.56 2.63 0.29
CA LYS A 25 -11.25 2.28 0.89
C LYS A 25 -11.34 1.47 2.17
N ARG A 26 -12.44 1.55 2.92
CA ARG A 26 -12.61 0.78 4.16
C ARG A 26 -12.53 -0.72 3.93
N HIS A 27 -12.85 -1.16 2.72
CA HIS A 27 -12.84 -2.58 2.36
C HIS A 27 -11.44 -3.13 2.14
N LEU A 28 -10.43 -2.28 2.11
CA LEU A 28 -9.03 -2.71 2.04
C LEU A 28 -8.60 -3.45 3.31
N VAL A 29 -9.23 -3.15 4.44
CA VAL A 29 -8.80 -3.65 5.75
C VAL A 29 -9.93 -4.26 6.58
N ASP A 30 -11.10 -4.51 5.98
CA ASP A 30 -12.23 -5.10 6.71
C ASP A 30 -12.15 -6.63 6.85
N LYS A 31 -11.16 -7.25 6.22
CA LYS A 31 -10.90 -8.69 6.26
C LYS A 31 -12.03 -9.55 5.71
N SER A 32 -12.90 -8.98 4.88
CA SER A 32 -13.97 -9.71 4.21
C SER A 32 -13.53 -10.10 2.80
N PRO A 33 -13.61 -11.39 2.41
CA PRO A 33 -13.27 -11.79 1.05
C PRO A 33 -14.29 -11.37 0.00
N GLU A 34 -15.42 -10.81 0.44
CA GLU A 34 -16.52 -10.42 -0.45
C GLU A 34 -16.54 -8.92 -0.76
N THR A 35 -15.69 -8.13 -0.11
CA THR A 35 -15.64 -6.68 -0.29
C THR A 35 -14.30 -6.27 -0.88
N CYS A 36 -14.29 -5.11 -1.54
CA CYS A 36 -13.07 -4.61 -2.19
C CYS A 36 -13.09 -3.10 -2.31
N TRP A 37 -11.93 -2.53 -2.56
CA TRP A 37 -11.79 -1.19 -3.08
C TRP A 37 -11.60 -1.27 -4.60
N THR A 38 -12.34 -0.45 -5.34
CA THR A 38 -12.16 -0.31 -6.79
C THR A 38 -12.00 1.16 -7.13
N SER A 39 -10.95 1.46 -7.88
CA SER A 39 -10.69 2.81 -8.38
C SER A 39 -11.57 3.16 -9.57
N GLN A 40 -11.59 4.43 -9.93
CA GLN A 40 -12.12 4.86 -11.22
C GLN A 40 -11.12 4.52 -12.33
N GLN A 41 -11.47 4.82 -13.56
CA GLN A 41 -10.61 4.62 -14.72
C GLN A 41 -9.45 5.60 -14.72
N GLY A 42 -8.38 5.24 -15.40
CA GLY A 42 -7.20 6.10 -15.58
C GLY A 42 -6.08 5.74 -14.61
N LEU A 43 -4.88 6.06 -15.02
CA LEU A 43 -3.65 5.80 -14.24
C LEU A 43 -2.85 7.11 -14.12
N PRO A 44 -2.07 7.26 -13.06
CA PRO A 44 -1.91 6.32 -11.95
C PRO A 44 -3.08 6.35 -10.97
N GLN A 45 -3.23 5.27 -10.21
CA GLN A 45 -4.12 5.21 -9.05
C GLN A 45 -3.25 4.91 -7.83
N TYR A 46 -3.67 5.33 -6.63
CA TYR A 46 -2.83 5.10 -5.46
C TYR A 46 -3.62 4.80 -4.19
N ILE A 47 -2.94 4.14 -3.26
CA ILE A 47 -3.35 3.97 -1.87
C ILE A 47 -2.29 4.66 -1.03
N GLN A 48 -2.69 5.62 -0.20
CA GLN A 48 -1.78 6.32 0.70
C GLN A 48 -2.06 5.89 2.13
N ILE A 49 -1.00 5.54 2.86
CA ILE A 49 -1.05 5.05 4.23
C ILE A 49 -0.34 6.09 5.10
N ASN A 50 -1.11 6.75 5.96
CA ASN A 50 -0.58 7.78 6.86
C ASN A 50 -0.50 7.22 8.27
N PHE A 51 0.70 7.12 8.83
CA PHE A 51 0.93 6.62 10.17
C PHE A 51 0.74 7.77 11.16
N LYS A 52 -0.27 7.68 12.02
CA LYS A 52 -0.73 8.81 12.84
C LYS A 52 0.38 9.42 13.70
N GLU A 53 0.75 8.75 14.78
CA GLU A 53 1.76 9.24 15.71
C GLU A 53 3.02 8.37 15.69
N SER A 54 2.98 7.31 14.91
CA SER A 54 4.04 6.32 14.89
C SER A 54 5.02 6.58 13.77
N ARG A 55 6.24 6.20 14.01
CA ARG A 55 7.29 6.14 13.01
C ARG A 55 7.53 4.67 12.77
N VAL A 56 7.50 4.26 11.51
CA VAL A 56 7.49 2.83 11.21
C VAL A 56 8.55 2.46 10.19
N GLN A 57 8.88 1.17 10.21
CA GLN A 57 9.75 0.55 9.22
C GLN A 57 8.97 -0.61 8.60
N PRO A 58 8.34 -0.40 7.44
CA PRO A 58 7.61 -1.47 6.77
C PRO A 58 8.58 -2.53 6.27
N ALA A 59 8.17 -3.80 6.37
CA ALA A 59 9.01 -4.93 5.96
C ALA A 59 8.33 -5.83 4.93
N ARG A 60 7.00 -5.97 4.98
CA ARG A 60 6.27 -6.83 4.05
C ARG A 60 4.92 -6.21 3.69
N LEU A 61 4.68 -6.15 2.39
CA LEU A 61 3.43 -5.69 1.80
C LEU A 61 2.71 -6.89 1.21
N SER A 62 1.43 -7.07 1.53
CA SER A 62 0.60 -8.10 0.92
C SER A 62 -0.62 -7.48 0.29
N LEU A 63 -0.93 -7.91 -0.92
CA LEU A 63 -2.05 -7.40 -1.71
C LEU A 63 -2.82 -8.57 -2.31
N THR A 64 -4.15 -8.48 -2.26
CA THR A 64 -5.03 -9.42 -2.95
C THR A 64 -5.86 -8.61 -3.94
N PHE A 65 -5.58 -8.78 -5.22
CA PHE A 65 -6.31 -8.11 -6.30
C PHE A 65 -7.39 -9.02 -6.87
N GLN A 66 -8.33 -8.42 -7.60
CA GLN A 66 -9.17 -9.16 -8.51
C GLN A 66 -8.42 -9.33 -9.84
N GLY A 67 -8.30 -10.56 -10.34
CA GLY A 67 -7.69 -10.82 -11.65
C GLY A 67 -8.41 -10.02 -12.73
N GLY A 68 -7.66 -9.45 -13.66
CA GLY A 68 -8.16 -8.54 -14.67
C GLY A 68 -8.11 -7.08 -14.25
N PHE A 69 -7.90 -6.77 -12.96
CA PHE A 69 -7.86 -5.41 -12.42
C PHE A 69 -6.67 -5.23 -11.47
N VAL A 70 -5.54 -5.80 -11.84
CA VAL A 70 -4.34 -5.80 -11.01
C VAL A 70 -3.45 -4.60 -11.35
N GLY A 71 -2.97 -3.93 -10.33
CA GLY A 71 -1.89 -2.95 -10.48
C GLY A 71 -0.58 -3.67 -10.69
N THR A 72 -0.21 -3.91 -11.95
CA THR A 72 0.92 -4.77 -12.32
C THR A 72 2.27 -4.11 -12.12
N ARG A 73 2.29 -2.81 -11.91
CA ARG A 73 3.49 -2.09 -11.51
C ARG A 73 3.11 -1.11 -10.40
N CYS A 74 3.67 -1.35 -9.23
CA CYS A 74 3.41 -0.52 -8.05
C CYS A 74 4.72 0.12 -7.61
N VAL A 75 4.75 1.45 -7.64
CA VAL A 75 5.89 2.24 -7.17
C VAL A 75 5.59 2.69 -5.75
N LEU A 76 6.45 2.31 -4.80
CA LEU A 76 6.28 2.72 -3.41
C LEU A 76 7.01 4.04 -3.19
N HIS A 77 6.26 5.05 -2.76
CA HIS A 77 6.80 6.34 -2.37
C HIS A 77 6.74 6.44 -0.85
N ALA A 78 7.80 6.94 -0.25
CA ALA A 78 7.92 7.06 1.19
C ALA A 78 8.12 8.51 1.60
N GLN A 79 7.54 8.87 2.75
CA GLN A 79 7.73 10.19 3.35
C GLN A 79 8.30 9.98 4.74
N SER A 80 9.44 10.61 5.03
CA SER A 80 10.07 10.47 6.34
C SER A 80 9.34 11.30 7.39
N SER A 81 9.57 11.00 8.65
CA SER A 81 8.98 11.74 9.77
C SER A 81 9.56 13.15 9.90
N THR A 82 10.69 13.42 9.27
CA THR A 82 11.41 14.71 9.38
C THR A 82 11.30 15.58 8.14
N SER A 83 10.79 15.03 7.03
CA SER A 83 10.65 15.76 5.77
C SER A 83 9.28 15.49 5.18
N GLN A 84 8.66 16.51 4.60
CA GLN A 84 7.35 16.34 3.94
C GLN A 84 7.49 15.91 2.49
N GLU A 85 8.73 15.72 2.03
CA GLU A 85 9.02 15.35 0.67
C GLU A 85 8.80 13.85 0.44
N TRP A 86 8.13 13.51 -0.66
CA TRP A 86 7.96 12.12 -1.07
C TRP A 86 9.15 11.66 -1.89
N LYS A 87 9.67 10.49 -1.57
CA LYS A 87 10.80 9.90 -2.31
C LYS A 87 10.42 8.50 -2.77
N ILE A 88 10.85 8.14 -3.97
CA ILE A 88 10.65 6.77 -4.47
C ILE A 88 11.53 5.84 -3.65
N TRP A 89 10.92 4.78 -3.12
CA TRP A 89 11.62 3.78 -2.32
C TRP A 89 11.94 2.53 -3.12
N THR A 90 10.91 1.88 -3.67
CA THR A 90 11.08 0.62 -4.40
C THR A 90 9.88 0.36 -5.30
N ASN A 91 10.02 -0.64 -6.18
CA ASN A 91 8.92 -1.10 -7.03
C ASN A 91 8.57 -2.54 -6.68
N VAL A 92 7.30 -2.88 -6.77
CA VAL A 92 6.84 -4.26 -6.76
C VAL A 92 6.00 -4.50 -8.00
N TYR A 93 5.97 -5.75 -8.47
CA TYR A 93 5.34 -6.13 -9.74
C TYR A 93 4.34 -7.25 -9.51
N PRO A 94 3.10 -6.92 -9.06
CA PRO A 94 2.08 -7.93 -8.83
C PRO A 94 1.71 -8.67 -10.12
N GLU A 95 1.46 -9.97 -10.00
CA GLU A 95 0.97 -10.77 -11.10
C GLU A 95 -0.55 -10.60 -11.25
N ASP A 96 -1.04 -10.81 -12.46
CA ASP A 96 -2.47 -10.71 -12.77
C ASP A 96 -3.20 -11.99 -12.36
N VAL A 97 -3.42 -12.15 -11.05
CA VAL A 97 -4.05 -13.32 -10.45
C VAL A 97 -4.98 -12.94 -9.30
N ASN A 98 -5.91 -13.85 -8.96
CA ASN A 98 -6.88 -13.69 -7.85
C ASN A 98 -6.37 -14.33 -6.57
N ARG A 99 -5.18 -13.99 -6.11
CA ARG A 99 -4.68 -14.54 -4.85
C ARG A 99 -3.81 -13.52 -4.14
N GLN A 100 -3.62 -13.74 -2.84
CA GLN A 100 -2.73 -12.90 -2.06
C GLN A 100 -1.29 -13.03 -2.57
N GLN A 101 -0.66 -11.89 -2.73
CA GLN A 101 0.75 -11.80 -3.10
C GLN A 101 1.47 -11.01 -2.03
N ALA A 102 2.58 -11.54 -1.54
CA ALA A 102 3.39 -10.90 -0.52
C ALA A 102 4.73 -10.46 -1.12
N PHE A 103 5.14 -9.26 -0.75
CA PHE A 103 6.39 -8.65 -1.23
C PHE A 103 7.23 -8.25 -0.03
N ASP A 104 8.44 -8.82 0.06
CA ASP A 104 9.41 -8.37 1.05
C ASP A 104 9.99 -7.04 0.59
N LEU A 105 9.97 -6.06 1.47
CA LEU A 105 10.43 -4.72 1.15
C LEU A 105 11.90 -4.57 1.53
N PRO A 106 12.68 -3.79 0.76
CA PRO A 106 14.09 -3.59 1.11
C PRO A 106 14.22 -2.84 2.43
N THR A 107 15.33 -3.07 3.11
CA THR A 107 15.65 -2.35 4.33
C THR A 107 15.87 -0.87 3.98
N LEU A 108 15.28 0.02 4.77
CA LEU A 108 15.51 1.46 4.62
C LEU A 108 16.92 1.83 5.04
N ASP A 109 17.51 2.79 4.31
CA ASP A 109 18.82 3.34 4.66
C ASP A 109 18.72 4.02 6.02
N GLU A 110 19.53 3.55 6.99
CA GLU A 110 19.51 4.09 8.36
C GLU A 110 19.93 5.56 8.43
N THR A 111 20.74 6.03 7.50
CA THR A 111 21.18 7.43 7.52
C THR A 111 20.06 8.38 7.10
N GLU A 112 19.28 7.99 6.09
CA GLU A 112 18.19 8.82 5.59
C GLU A 112 16.88 8.58 6.33
N TRP A 113 16.62 7.32 6.74
CA TRP A 113 15.35 6.90 7.31
C TRP A 113 15.45 6.50 8.78
N LYS A 114 16.44 7.04 9.47
CA LYS A 114 16.70 6.72 10.87
C LYS A 114 15.47 6.85 11.76
N SER A 115 14.64 7.85 11.51
CA SER A 115 13.44 8.12 12.29
C SER A 115 12.20 7.37 11.79
N GLY A 116 12.35 6.55 10.74
CA GLY A 116 11.23 5.80 10.16
C GLY A 116 10.37 6.63 9.22
N LEU A 117 9.29 6.02 8.75
CA LEU A 117 8.35 6.63 7.81
C LEU A 117 7.15 7.24 8.54
N ALA A 118 6.73 8.41 8.08
CA ALA A 118 5.46 9.01 8.48
C ALA A 118 4.32 8.57 7.56
N ALA A 119 4.63 8.26 6.30
CA ALA A 119 3.63 7.85 5.32
C ALA A 119 4.25 7.01 4.21
N LEU A 120 3.41 6.18 3.61
CA LEU A 120 3.76 5.33 2.47
C LEU A 120 2.67 5.44 1.43
N LYS A 121 3.05 5.54 0.17
CA LYS A 121 2.08 5.60 -0.94
C LYS A 121 2.37 4.49 -1.92
N LEU A 122 1.35 3.70 -2.22
CA LEU A 122 1.42 2.64 -3.23
C LEU A 122 0.83 3.22 -4.51
N VAL A 123 1.68 3.53 -5.48
CA VAL A 123 1.25 4.16 -6.73
C VAL A 123 1.24 3.12 -7.83
N PHE A 124 0.04 2.78 -8.30
CA PHE A 124 -0.14 1.81 -9.39
C PHE A 124 -0.04 2.55 -10.71
N GLU A 125 1.09 2.34 -11.39
CA GLU A 125 1.41 3.00 -12.66
C GLU A 125 0.84 2.26 -13.88
N GLU A 126 0.56 0.96 -13.72
CA GLU A 126 0.03 0.11 -14.78
C GLU A 126 -1.06 -0.78 -14.22
N SER A 127 -2.00 -1.15 -15.07
CA SER A 127 -3.09 -2.04 -14.71
C SER A 127 -3.28 -3.10 -15.78
N SER A 128 -3.70 -4.30 -15.36
CA SER A 128 -4.11 -5.34 -16.30
C SER A 128 -5.47 -5.03 -16.95
N ASP A 129 -6.23 -4.08 -16.39
CA ASP A 129 -7.46 -3.58 -17.01
C ASP A 129 -7.11 -2.51 -18.03
N PHE A 130 -7.68 -2.63 -19.23
CA PHE A 130 -7.45 -1.68 -20.33
C PHE A 130 -7.76 -0.24 -19.93
N PHE A 131 -8.78 -0.03 -19.10
CA PHE A 131 -9.21 1.31 -18.69
C PHE A 131 -8.48 1.83 -17.45
N GLY A 132 -7.56 1.06 -16.91
CA GLY A 132 -6.73 1.50 -15.77
C GLY A 132 -7.37 1.36 -14.41
N ARG A 133 -8.47 0.60 -14.28
CA ARG A 133 -9.10 0.36 -12.98
C ARG A 133 -8.26 -0.61 -12.15
N ILE A 134 -8.29 -0.41 -10.84
CA ILE A 134 -7.60 -1.26 -9.87
C ILE A 134 -8.63 -1.76 -8.87
N THR A 135 -8.65 -3.06 -8.60
CA THR A 135 -9.54 -3.65 -7.59
C THR A 135 -8.71 -4.47 -6.61
N VAL A 136 -8.76 -4.09 -5.34
CA VAL A 136 -8.03 -4.75 -4.25
C VAL A 136 -9.02 -5.23 -3.20
N TYR A 137 -8.99 -6.54 -2.92
CA TYR A 137 -9.81 -7.15 -1.87
C TYR A 137 -9.21 -6.99 -0.49
N ASP A 138 -7.88 -7.04 -0.38
CA ASP A 138 -7.21 -6.97 0.92
C ASP A 138 -5.84 -6.34 0.80
N LEU A 139 -5.53 -5.50 1.77
CA LEU A 139 -4.24 -4.84 1.93
C LEU A 139 -3.70 -5.19 3.31
N SER A 140 -2.44 -5.61 3.38
CA SER A 140 -1.76 -5.87 4.64
C SER A 140 -0.36 -5.28 4.56
N LEU A 141 0.08 -4.67 5.65
CA LEU A 141 1.41 -4.11 5.75
C LEU A 141 1.96 -4.45 7.12
N GLU A 142 3.08 -5.16 7.14
CA GLU A 142 3.72 -5.59 8.38
C GLU A 142 5.10 -4.95 8.51
N GLY A 143 5.50 -4.68 9.72
CA GLY A 143 6.80 -4.10 10.00
C GLY A 143 6.97 -3.82 11.47
N ARG A 144 7.81 -2.84 11.79
CA ARG A 144 8.16 -2.48 13.16
C ARG A 144 7.93 -1.01 13.41
N ILE A 145 7.68 -0.68 14.68
CA ILE A 145 7.71 0.70 15.15
C ILE A 145 9.15 1.06 15.42
N VAL A 146 9.57 2.24 14.96
CA VAL A 146 10.90 2.78 15.26
C VAL A 146 10.82 3.49 16.60
N THR A 147 11.59 3.02 17.56
CA THR A 147 11.69 3.68 18.86
C THR A 147 12.93 4.57 18.85
N ALA A 148 12.76 5.77 19.37
CA ALA A 148 13.86 6.74 19.41
C ALA A 148 14.92 6.33 20.45
#